data_1c461d6f2d3bf0523e7e31fcb5bea24e
#
_entry.id   1c461d6f2d3bf0523e7e31fcb5bea24e
#
_cell.length_a   1.000
_cell.length_b   1.000
_cell.length_c   1.000
_cell.angle_alpha   90.00
_cell.angle_beta   90.00
_cell.angle_gamma   90.00
#
_symmetry.space_group_name_H-M   'P 1'
#
loop_
_entity.id
_entity.type
_entity.pdbx_description
1 polymer ?
#
loop_
_entity_poly.entity_id
_entity_poly.type
_entity_poly.pdbx_seq_one_letter_code
_entity_poly.pdbx_strand_id
1 'polypeptide(L)'
;SGGTNVFMMDKKNEHNLSQTIDAICRDGFVIAQEYLTEASGGDTRLFIMIGEPSQVDGQYALMQRVNASGDIRSNIHAGGKPEKVKMTDQIMELADIVRPKLVQDGMFLVGIDIVGSKLMEINVFSPGGLNVMGQMYDADFATPVIESIERKVYYRSMYGDYLYNSRLATL
;
A
#
# COMPACT_ATOMS: atom_id res chain seq x y z
N SER A 1 0.51 -11.97 -4.99
CA SER A 1 0.08 -11.10 -3.89
C SER A 1 0.08 -11.89 -2.57
N GLY A 2 0.04 -11.19 -1.43
CA GLY A 2 0.04 -11.85 -0.11
C GLY A 2 1.39 -12.42 0.34
N GLY A 3 2.51 -11.98 -0.26
CA GLY A 3 3.86 -12.41 0.12
C GLY A 3 4.25 -13.81 -0.35
N THR A 4 3.52 -14.41 -1.28
CA THR A 4 3.93 -15.64 -1.95
C THR A 4 5.03 -15.35 -2.98
N ASN A 5 5.95 -16.32 -3.15
CA ASN A 5 7.08 -16.21 -4.09
C ASN A 5 8.02 -15.03 -3.83
N VAL A 6 8.21 -14.67 -2.55
CA VAL A 6 9.22 -13.70 -2.12
C VAL A 6 10.43 -14.47 -1.62
N PHE A 7 11.59 -14.25 -2.25
CA PHE A 7 12.84 -14.93 -1.93
C PHE A 7 13.92 -13.88 -1.66
N MET A 8 14.64 -14.06 -0.57
CA MET A 8 15.83 -13.27 -0.30
C MET A 8 17.05 -13.93 -0.94
N MET A 9 17.77 -13.17 -1.75
CA MET A 9 19.00 -13.62 -2.39
C MET A 9 20.20 -12.83 -1.85
N ASP A 10 21.20 -13.54 -1.41
CA ASP A 10 22.49 -12.98 -0.96
C ASP A 10 23.66 -13.78 -1.53
N LYS A 11 24.88 -13.37 -1.22
CA LYS A 11 26.09 -14.06 -1.69
C LYS A 11 26.21 -15.53 -1.25
N LYS A 12 25.48 -15.93 -0.19
CA LYS A 12 25.54 -17.31 0.34
C LYS A 12 24.64 -18.25 -0.44
N ASN A 13 23.57 -17.73 -1.05
CA ASN A 13 22.57 -18.52 -1.79
C ASN A 13 22.47 -18.15 -3.27
N GLU A 14 23.41 -17.35 -3.82
CA GLU A 14 23.42 -16.92 -5.23
C GLU A 14 23.45 -18.09 -6.22
N HIS A 15 23.97 -19.27 -5.82
CA HIS A 15 23.96 -20.47 -6.65
C HIS A 15 22.56 -20.97 -7.01
N ASN A 16 21.53 -20.59 -6.26
CA ASN A 16 20.14 -20.93 -6.53
C ASN A 16 19.39 -19.87 -7.37
N LEU A 17 20.06 -18.77 -7.74
CA LEU A 17 19.42 -17.62 -8.38
C LEU A 17 18.67 -18.00 -9.65
N SER A 18 19.33 -18.74 -10.56
CA SER A 18 18.72 -19.14 -11.83
C SER A 18 17.47 -19.99 -11.60
N GLN A 19 17.52 -20.96 -10.70
CA GLN A 19 16.37 -21.83 -10.39
C GLN A 19 15.23 -21.04 -9.76
N THR A 20 15.55 -20.05 -8.91
CA THR A 20 14.55 -19.19 -8.28
C THR A 20 13.85 -18.32 -9.32
N ILE A 21 14.62 -17.70 -10.24
CA ILE A 21 14.08 -16.92 -11.35
C ILE A 21 13.17 -17.80 -12.23
N ASP A 22 13.64 -18.96 -12.63
CA ASP A 22 12.87 -19.90 -13.47
C ASP A 22 11.56 -20.33 -12.79
N ALA A 23 11.58 -20.54 -11.47
CA ALA A 23 10.38 -20.89 -10.71
C ALA A 23 9.35 -19.76 -10.70
N ILE A 24 9.79 -18.51 -10.46
CA ILE A 24 8.90 -17.35 -10.41
C ILE A 24 8.37 -16.99 -11.80
N CYS A 25 9.22 -17.08 -12.85
CA CYS A 25 8.85 -16.76 -14.22
C CYS A 25 7.75 -17.65 -14.80
N ARG A 26 7.45 -18.80 -14.16
CA ARG A 26 6.30 -19.65 -14.56
C ARG A 26 4.96 -18.95 -14.35
N ASP A 27 4.89 -18.08 -13.36
CA ASP A 27 3.68 -17.34 -12.99
C ASP A 27 3.63 -15.92 -13.58
N GLY A 28 4.66 -15.49 -14.32
CA GLY A 28 4.74 -14.17 -14.94
C GLY A 28 6.10 -13.49 -14.85
N PHE A 29 6.10 -12.21 -14.52
CA PHE A 29 7.31 -11.40 -14.44
C PHE A 29 7.98 -11.52 -13.06
N VAL A 30 9.31 -11.47 -13.07
CA VAL A 30 10.14 -11.33 -11.85
C VAL A 30 10.40 -9.87 -11.58
N ILE A 31 10.23 -9.46 -10.34
CA ILE A 31 10.67 -8.16 -9.83
C ILE A 31 11.87 -8.41 -8.92
N ALA A 32 12.99 -7.78 -9.21
CA ALA A 32 14.16 -7.77 -8.35
C ALA A 32 14.32 -6.40 -7.70
N GLN A 33 14.40 -6.38 -6.36
CA GLN A 33 14.53 -5.15 -5.58
C GLN A 33 15.70 -5.26 -4.61
N GLU A 34 16.34 -4.13 -4.31
CA GLU A 34 17.29 -4.03 -3.20
C GLU A 34 16.59 -4.40 -1.89
N TYR A 35 17.22 -5.24 -1.08
CA TYR A 35 16.74 -5.49 0.28
C TYR A 35 17.09 -4.30 1.19
N LEU A 36 16.06 -3.68 1.74
CA LEU A 36 16.22 -2.59 2.71
C LEU A 36 16.39 -3.20 4.11
N THR A 37 17.54 -2.97 4.74
CA THR A 37 17.85 -3.54 6.07
C THR A 37 16.87 -3.09 7.15
N GLU A 38 16.30 -1.90 7.02
CA GLU A 38 15.27 -1.35 7.90
C GLU A 38 13.97 -2.17 7.85
N ALA A 39 13.73 -2.93 6.77
CA ALA A 39 12.58 -3.81 6.63
C ALA A 39 12.56 -4.95 7.67
N SER A 40 13.69 -5.22 8.33
CA SER A 40 13.75 -6.17 9.46
C SER A 40 12.83 -5.78 10.61
N GLY A 41 12.53 -4.48 10.78
CA GLY A 41 11.55 -3.95 11.75
C GLY A 41 10.11 -3.92 11.25
N GLY A 42 9.87 -4.33 10.02
CA GLY A 42 8.57 -4.21 9.37
C GLY A 42 8.48 -3.05 8.39
N ASP A 43 7.26 -2.71 8.02
CA ASP A 43 6.96 -1.59 7.14
C ASP A 43 5.80 -0.74 7.68
N THR A 44 5.65 0.45 7.13
CA THR A 44 4.55 1.34 7.44
C THR A 44 3.59 1.39 6.27
N ARG A 45 2.31 1.04 6.49
CA ARG A 45 1.24 1.20 5.52
C ARG A 45 0.48 2.48 5.75
N LEU A 46 0.40 3.34 4.72
CA LEU A 46 -0.43 4.52 4.66
C LEU A 46 -1.49 4.35 3.58
N PHE A 47 -2.75 4.65 3.90
CA PHE A 47 -3.80 4.78 2.89
C PHE A 47 -3.85 6.19 2.31
N ILE A 48 -3.96 6.24 0.99
CA ILE A 48 -4.13 7.46 0.20
C ILE A 48 -5.46 7.32 -0.56
N MET A 49 -6.33 8.32 -0.47
CA MET A 49 -7.57 8.41 -1.21
C MET A 49 -7.59 9.70 -2.03
N ILE A 50 -7.81 9.56 -3.34
CA ILE A 50 -7.83 10.72 -4.28
C ILE A 50 -6.52 11.53 -4.21
N GLY A 51 -5.40 10.84 -4.04
CA GLY A 51 -4.07 11.47 -3.95
C GLY A 51 -3.71 12.03 -2.58
N GLU A 52 -4.60 12.01 -1.59
CA GLU A 52 -4.36 12.55 -0.25
C GLU A 52 -4.28 11.45 0.81
N PRO A 53 -3.42 11.56 1.82
CA PRO A 53 -3.45 10.68 2.98
C PRO A 53 -4.84 10.65 3.62
N SER A 54 -5.41 9.44 3.76
CA SER A 54 -6.74 9.27 4.37
C SER A 54 -6.70 9.65 5.83
N GLN A 55 -7.60 10.54 6.25
CA GLN A 55 -7.68 11.06 7.61
C GLN A 55 -9.14 11.17 8.06
N VAL A 56 -9.42 10.79 9.32
CA VAL A 56 -10.71 10.96 9.99
C VAL A 56 -10.45 11.43 11.42
N ASP A 57 -11.12 12.48 11.85
CA ASP A 57 -11.00 13.07 13.21
C ASP A 57 -9.55 13.31 13.67
N GLY A 58 -8.71 13.74 12.74
CA GLY A 58 -7.29 13.98 13.00
C GLY A 58 -6.41 12.74 13.04
N GLN A 59 -6.99 11.54 12.88
CA GLN A 59 -6.25 10.29 12.79
C GLN A 59 -6.01 9.92 11.34
N TYR A 60 -4.77 9.58 10.99
CA TYR A 60 -4.43 9.07 9.66
C TYR A 60 -4.66 7.57 9.59
N ALA A 61 -5.12 7.09 8.44
CA ALA A 61 -5.19 5.66 8.14
C ALA A 61 -3.78 5.12 7.88
N LEU A 62 -3.02 4.96 8.95
CA LEU A 62 -1.59 4.67 8.98
C LEU A 62 -1.32 3.61 10.04
N MET A 63 -0.55 2.56 9.71
CA MET A 63 -0.11 1.56 10.69
C MET A 63 1.29 1.05 10.36
N GLN A 64 2.04 0.68 11.37
CA GLN A 64 3.23 -0.14 11.21
C GLN A 64 2.84 -1.62 11.25
N ARG A 65 3.43 -2.41 10.37
CA ARG A 65 3.31 -3.87 10.36
C ARG A 65 4.65 -4.45 10.78
N VAL A 66 4.71 -4.93 12.01
CA VAL A 66 5.95 -5.50 12.59
C VAL A 66 6.08 -6.95 12.16
N ASN A 67 7.23 -7.34 11.63
CA ASN A 67 7.48 -8.70 11.16
C ASN A 67 7.32 -9.74 12.28
N ALA A 68 6.83 -10.93 11.93
CA ALA A 68 6.99 -12.08 12.78
C ALA A 68 8.48 -12.45 12.92
N SER A 69 8.88 -12.91 14.09
CA SER A 69 10.29 -13.29 14.32
C SER A 69 10.77 -14.31 13.28
N GLY A 70 11.83 -13.96 12.55
CA GLY A 70 12.45 -14.82 11.53
C GLY A 70 11.83 -14.76 10.13
N ASP A 71 10.78 -13.96 9.91
CA ASP A 71 10.22 -13.73 8.55
C ASP A 71 10.69 -12.38 7.99
N ILE A 72 10.99 -12.35 6.70
CA ILE A 72 11.32 -11.12 5.96
C ILE A 72 10.07 -10.35 5.51
N ARG A 73 8.88 -10.96 5.65
CA ARG A 73 7.61 -10.40 5.22
C ARG A 73 6.88 -9.76 6.40
N SER A 74 6.37 -8.56 6.19
CA SER A 74 5.66 -7.75 7.19
C SER A 74 4.14 -7.84 7.09
N ASN A 75 3.61 -8.44 6.01
CA ASN A 75 2.17 -8.48 5.79
C ASN A 75 1.44 -9.29 6.90
N ILE A 76 0.25 -8.82 7.29
CA ILE A 76 -0.55 -9.40 8.39
C ILE A 76 -0.86 -10.89 8.12
N HIS A 77 -1.11 -11.28 6.87
CA HIS A 77 -1.34 -12.68 6.50
C HIS A 77 -0.13 -13.59 6.73
N ALA A 78 1.08 -13.04 6.77
CA ALA A 78 2.30 -13.77 7.11
C ALA A 78 2.61 -13.72 8.62
N GLY A 79 1.69 -13.22 9.45
CA GLY A 79 1.85 -13.13 10.91
C GLY A 79 2.38 -11.80 11.41
N GLY A 80 2.49 -10.78 10.55
CA GLY A 80 2.84 -9.42 10.95
C GLY A 80 1.83 -8.84 11.93
N LYS A 81 2.31 -8.11 12.95
CA LYS A 81 1.46 -7.47 13.95
C LYS A 81 1.27 -5.99 13.62
N PRO A 82 0.02 -5.50 13.57
CA PRO A 82 -0.25 -4.09 13.38
C PRO A 82 0.03 -3.30 14.67
N GLU A 83 0.73 -2.18 14.54
CA GLU A 83 1.01 -1.25 15.63
C GLU A 83 0.66 0.19 15.23
N LYS A 84 0.23 1.01 16.21
CA LYS A 84 -0.02 2.43 15.99
C LYS A 84 1.29 3.13 15.70
N VAL A 85 1.26 4.01 14.71
CA VAL A 85 2.39 4.88 14.36
C VAL A 85 1.87 6.29 14.10
N LYS A 86 2.70 7.29 14.34
CA LYS A 86 2.35 8.69 14.06
C LYS A 86 2.78 9.07 12.66
N MET A 87 1.99 9.94 12.02
CA MET A 87 2.40 10.62 10.80
C MET A 87 3.65 11.46 11.09
N THR A 88 4.63 11.35 10.21
CA THR A 88 5.87 12.15 10.26
C THR A 88 5.99 12.97 8.98
N ASP A 89 6.81 14.02 9.02
CA ASP A 89 7.08 14.85 7.84
C ASP A 89 7.63 14.00 6.68
N GLN A 90 8.45 13.01 6.99
CA GLN A 90 9.02 12.08 5.99
C GLN A 90 7.97 11.21 5.31
N ILE A 91 6.99 10.70 6.06
CA ILE A 91 5.87 9.92 5.50
C ILE A 91 4.99 10.84 4.64
N MET A 92 4.75 12.06 5.09
CA MET A 92 3.99 13.04 4.33
C MET A 92 4.69 13.42 3.02
N GLU A 93 5.99 13.67 3.06
CA GLU A 93 6.79 13.96 1.87
C GLU A 93 6.73 12.83 0.84
N LEU A 94 6.82 11.57 1.28
CA LEU A 94 6.65 10.42 0.38
C LEU A 94 5.26 10.38 -0.25
N ALA A 95 4.20 10.68 0.50
CA ALA A 95 2.85 10.76 -0.03
C ALA A 95 2.72 11.87 -1.07
N ASP A 96 3.32 13.04 -0.83
CA ASP A 96 3.33 14.16 -1.77
C ASP A 96 4.12 13.84 -3.06
N ILE A 97 5.23 13.12 -2.95
CA ILE A 97 6.04 12.69 -4.11
C ILE A 97 5.23 11.76 -5.04
N VAL A 98 4.46 10.83 -4.50
CA VAL A 98 3.70 9.87 -5.32
C VAL A 98 2.37 10.43 -5.80
N ARG A 99 1.80 11.42 -5.14
CA ARG A 99 0.50 12.02 -5.42
C ARG A 99 0.26 12.38 -6.89
N PRO A 100 1.16 13.10 -7.60
CA PRO A 100 0.92 13.47 -8.99
C PRO A 100 0.71 12.24 -9.88
N LYS A 101 1.48 11.17 -9.66
CA LYS A 101 1.36 9.92 -10.41
C LYS A 101 0.05 9.20 -10.11
N LEU A 102 -0.33 9.11 -8.84
CA LEU A 102 -1.59 8.47 -8.42
C LEU A 102 -2.80 9.18 -9.01
N VAL A 103 -2.81 10.52 -8.98
CA VAL A 103 -3.90 11.32 -9.56
C VAL A 103 -3.94 11.19 -11.08
N GLN A 104 -2.79 11.29 -11.76
CA GLN A 104 -2.69 11.14 -13.20
C GLN A 104 -3.22 9.78 -13.69
N ASP A 105 -2.91 8.72 -12.97
CA ASP A 105 -3.32 7.36 -13.31
C ASP A 105 -4.76 7.02 -12.88
N GLY A 106 -5.45 7.93 -12.19
CA GLY A 106 -6.80 7.71 -11.70
C GLY A 106 -6.89 6.70 -10.57
N MET A 107 -5.88 6.66 -9.69
CA MET A 107 -5.84 5.77 -8.53
C MET A 107 -6.70 6.34 -7.40
N PHE A 108 -7.89 5.74 -7.20
CA PHE A 108 -8.87 6.21 -6.22
C PHE A 108 -8.45 5.95 -4.78
N LEU A 109 -8.15 4.69 -4.47
CA LEU A 109 -7.78 4.23 -3.13
C LEU A 109 -6.52 3.38 -3.23
N VAL A 110 -5.49 3.77 -2.50
CA VAL A 110 -4.15 3.19 -2.59
C VAL A 110 -3.61 2.93 -1.19
N GLY A 111 -2.94 1.81 -1.00
CA GLY A 111 -2.08 1.58 0.16
C GLY A 111 -0.62 1.68 -0.27
N ILE A 112 0.13 2.62 0.28
CA ILE A 112 1.58 2.67 0.09
C ILE A 112 2.30 2.02 1.26
N ASP A 113 3.33 1.25 0.96
CA ASP A 113 4.18 0.60 1.95
C ASP A 113 5.54 1.27 1.98
N ILE A 114 5.96 1.69 3.16
CA ILE A 114 7.14 2.51 3.41
C ILE A 114 8.07 1.78 4.36
N VAL A 115 9.36 1.71 4.00
CA VAL A 115 10.43 1.18 4.85
C VAL A 115 11.48 2.29 5.04
N GLY A 116 11.68 2.71 6.28
CA GLY A 116 12.54 3.85 6.55
C GLY A 116 12.07 5.09 5.80
N SER A 117 12.91 5.61 4.92
CA SER A 117 12.63 6.77 4.06
C SER A 117 12.26 6.41 2.62
N LYS A 118 12.01 5.14 2.33
CA LYS A 118 11.80 4.67 0.96
C LYS A 118 10.41 4.08 0.76
N LEU A 119 9.79 4.43 -0.36
CA LEU A 119 8.60 3.75 -0.86
C LEU A 119 9.01 2.36 -1.34
N MET A 120 8.37 1.33 -0.80
CA MET A 120 8.63 -0.06 -1.15
C MET A 120 7.61 -0.59 -2.15
N GLU A 121 6.33 -0.31 -1.94
CA GLU A 121 5.23 -0.84 -2.75
C GLU A 121 4.06 0.13 -2.82
N ILE A 122 3.33 0.11 -3.95
CA ILE A 122 2.05 0.80 -4.13
C ILE A 122 0.99 -0.25 -4.43
N ASN A 123 0.05 -0.43 -3.51
CA ASN A 123 -1.04 -1.38 -3.60
C ASN A 123 -2.30 -0.67 -4.13
N VAL A 124 -2.69 -0.97 -5.38
CA VAL A 124 -3.81 -0.31 -6.06
C VAL A 124 -5.04 -1.19 -6.23
N PHE A 125 -4.89 -2.50 -6.07
CA PHE A 125 -5.98 -3.46 -6.16
C PHE A 125 -6.34 -4.00 -4.78
N SER A 126 -7.49 -3.56 -4.24
CA SER A 126 -8.01 -3.98 -2.94
C SER A 126 -6.99 -3.88 -1.78
N PRO A 127 -6.38 -2.70 -1.53
CA PRO A 127 -5.45 -2.57 -0.42
C PRO A 127 -6.13 -2.90 0.90
N GLY A 128 -5.60 -3.89 1.62
CA GLY A 128 -6.15 -4.35 2.90
C GLY A 128 -5.61 -3.54 4.09
N GLY A 129 -6.39 -3.49 5.19
CA GLY A 129 -5.94 -2.90 6.45
C GLY A 129 -6.82 -1.77 7.01
N LEU A 130 -7.74 -1.16 6.25
CA LEU A 130 -8.60 -0.08 6.75
C LEU A 130 -9.40 -0.48 7.99
N ASN A 131 -9.98 -1.68 8.01
CA ASN A 131 -10.73 -2.18 9.16
C ASN A 131 -9.82 -2.35 10.40
N VAL A 132 -8.61 -2.86 10.21
CA VAL A 132 -7.63 -3.00 11.30
C VAL A 132 -7.27 -1.63 11.87
N MET A 133 -6.99 -0.65 11.00
CA MET A 133 -6.71 0.73 11.43
C MET A 133 -7.90 1.36 12.11
N GLY A 134 -9.13 1.14 11.61
CA GLY A 134 -10.36 1.61 12.24
C GLY A 134 -10.48 1.13 13.69
N GLN A 135 -10.27 -0.14 13.93
CA GLN A 135 -10.27 -0.71 15.28
C GLN A 135 -9.13 -0.17 16.15
N MET A 136 -7.94 0.01 15.56
CA MET A 136 -6.78 0.51 16.31
C MET A 136 -6.94 1.95 16.76
N TYR A 137 -7.53 2.81 15.91
CA TYR A 137 -7.65 4.24 16.17
C TYR A 137 -9.02 4.65 16.71
N ASP A 138 -9.97 3.72 16.78
CA ASP A 138 -11.39 3.99 17.06
C ASP A 138 -11.94 5.06 16.10
N ALA A 139 -11.69 4.86 14.81
CA ALA A 139 -12.03 5.80 13.74
C ALA A 139 -12.63 5.05 12.54
N ASP A 140 -13.63 5.63 11.90
CA ASP A 140 -14.30 5.04 10.74
C ASP A 140 -13.68 5.51 9.42
N PHE A 141 -12.62 4.84 9.00
CA PHE A 141 -11.98 5.11 7.71
C PHE A 141 -12.74 4.53 6.50
N ALA A 142 -13.74 3.68 6.73
CA ALA A 142 -14.46 3.03 5.64
C ALA A 142 -15.58 3.90 5.08
N THR A 143 -16.34 4.59 5.94
CA THR A 143 -17.46 5.46 5.51
C THR A 143 -17.02 6.53 4.49
N PRO A 144 -15.95 7.30 4.66
CA PRO A 144 -15.51 8.27 3.65
C PRO A 144 -15.20 7.65 2.29
N VAL A 145 -14.70 6.40 2.26
CA VAL A 145 -14.46 5.67 1.01
C VAL A 145 -15.78 5.37 0.30
N ILE A 146 -16.79 4.87 1.03
CA ILE A 146 -18.11 4.56 0.48
C ILE A 146 -18.81 5.83 -0.01
N GLU A 147 -18.85 6.89 0.79
CA GLU A 147 -19.43 8.18 0.41
C GLU A 147 -18.77 8.75 -0.86
N SER A 148 -17.44 8.60 -0.98
CA SER A 148 -16.74 9.01 -2.18
C SER A 148 -17.12 8.17 -3.40
N ILE A 149 -17.34 6.86 -3.25
CA ILE A 149 -17.82 5.99 -4.33
C ILE A 149 -19.24 6.39 -4.74
N GLU A 150 -20.14 6.60 -3.79
CA GLU A 150 -21.53 7.02 -4.05
C GLU A 150 -21.57 8.34 -4.83
N ARG A 151 -20.75 9.33 -4.43
CA ARG A 151 -20.59 10.60 -5.16
C ARG A 151 -20.11 10.39 -6.58
N LYS A 152 -19.18 9.47 -6.82
CA LYS A 152 -18.67 9.13 -8.16
C LYS A 152 -19.74 8.46 -9.02
N VAL A 153 -20.53 7.57 -8.45
CA VAL A 153 -21.70 6.96 -9.11
C VAL A 153 -22.71 8.04 -9.52
N TYR A 154 -22.98 8.99 -8.62
CA TYR A 154 -23.85 10.13 -8.91
C TYR A 154 -23.30 11.00 -10.06
N TYR A 155 -22.01 11.34 -10.05
CA TYR A 155 -21.39 12.08 -11.14
C TYR A 155 -21.45 11.31 -12.46
N ARG A 156 -21.24 10.00 -12.43
CA ARG A 156 -21.36 9.15 -13.61
C ARG A 156 -22.76 9.18 -14.19
N SER A 157 -23.79 9.18 -13.35
CA SER A 157 -25.19 9.26 -13.78
C SER A 157 -25.54 10.61 -14.44
N MET A 158 -24.92 11.70 -13.97
CA MET A 158 -25.15 13.06 -14.51
C MET A 158 -24.36 13.35 -15.79
N TYR A 159 -23.11 12.95 -15.83
CA TYR A 159 -22.17 13.35 -16.89
C TYR A 159 -21.93 12.24 -17.92
N GLY A 160 -22.39 11.02 -17.66
CA GLY A 160 -22.25 9.89 -18.57
C GLY A 160 -20.78 9.65 -18.95
N ASP A 161 -20.54 9.46 -20.25
CA ASP A 161 -19.21 9.16 -20.79
C ASP A 161 -18.29 10.37 -20.94
N TYR A 162 -18.75 11.59 -20.63
CA TYR A 162 -17.87 12.77 -20.59
C TYR A 162 -16.79 12.68 -19.49
N LEU A 163 -17.02 11.87 -18.43
CA LEU A 163 -16.04 11.60 -17.39
C LEU A 163 -15.44 10.21 -17.58
N TYR A 164 -14.19 10.16 -18.05
CA TYR A 164 -13.43 8.92 -18.09
C TYR A 164 -13.20 8.40 -16.66
N ASN A 165 -13.10 7.08 -16.50
CA ASN A 165 -12.93 6.46 -15.20
C ASN A 165 -11.72 6.98 -14.41
N SER A 166 -10.60 7.22 -15.08
CA SER A 166 -9.40 7.78 -14.43
C SER A 166 -9.65 9.18 -13.86
N ARG A 167 -10.40 10.03 -14.58
CA ARG A 167 -10.77 11.36 -14.08
C ARG A 167 -11.82 11.29 -12.99
N LEU A 168 -12.82 10.44 -13.16
CA LEU A 168 -13.86 10.23 -12.16
C LEU A 168 -13.29 9.72 -10.84
N ALA A 169 -12.29 8.84 -10.92
CA ALA A 169 -11.64 8.26 -9.75
C ALA A 169 -10.99 9.30 -8.82
N THR A 170 -10.59 10.45 -9.36
CA THR A 170 -9.85 11.49 -8.62
C THR A 170 -10.62 12.80 -8.40
N LEU A 171 -11.94 12.78 -8.63
CA LEU A 171 -12.87 13.89 -8.33
C LEU A 171 -13.40 13.86 -6.90
#